data_48fd3f53f418ab6e96ee82117eeca3da
#
_entry.id   48fd3f53f418ab6e96ee82117eeca3da
#
_cell.length_a   1.000
_cell.length_b   1.000
_cell.length_c   1.000
_cell.angle_alpha   90.00
_cell.angle_beta   90.00
_cell.angle_gamma   90.00
#
_symmetry.space_group_name_H-M   'P 1'
#
loop_
_entity.id
_entity.type
_entity.pdbx_description
1 polymer ?
#
loop_
_entity_poly.entity_id
_entity_poly.type
_entity_poly.pdbx_seq_one_letter_code
_entity_poly.pdbx_strand_id
1 'polypeptide(L)'
;DATGAFLTKDKCKLHNAKYVIMSAPPKDNTDTFIFGANHEKYNGEKIISGSSCTTNCMAPMVKLLKDNFKIKNCNFITIHSATASQYTIDVFKKASRTNRSVMNNIIPHSTGASKSIVNIFPELEGKIYGTSVRVPTMNCSLLDFNVDLEGEDISLDKIEELINNSELNGKVYGVNNKNLVSSDFMSTRTPTIFDKKASLD
;
A
#
# COMPACT_ATOMS: atom_id res chain seq x y z
N ASP A 1 6.62 -11.63 6.85
CA ASP A 1 7.88 -12.39 6.89
C ASP A 1 9.03 -11.54 6.35
N ALA A 2 9.88 -11.03 7.26
CA ALA A 2 11.03 -10.19 6.92
C ALA A 2 12.13 -10.96 6.16
N THR A 3 12.16 -12.28 6.25
CA THR A 3 13.16 -13.13 5.57
C THR A 3 12.76 -13.50 4.15
N GLY A 4 11.50 -13.34 3.77
CA GLY A 4 10.94 -13.83 2.52
C GLY A 4 10.87 -15.35 2.43
N ALA A 5 10.95 -16.07 3.57
CA ALA A 5 11.00 -17.52 3.61
C ALA A 5 9.63 -18.16 3.38
N PHE A 6 8.54 -17.51 3.83
CA PHE A 6 7.18 -18.06 3.83
C PHE A 6 6.24 -17.27 2.91
N LEU A 7 6.68 -17.01 1.68
CA LEU A 7 5.91 -16.24 0.70
C LEU A 7 5.17 -17.11 -0.33
N THR A 8 4.98 -18.38 -0.03
CA THR A 8 4.20 -19.32 -0.87
C THR A 8 3.30 -20.19 -0.01
N LYS A 9 2.17 -20.63 -0.57
CA LYS A 9 1.20 -21.50 0.09
C LYS A 9 1.85 -22.79 0.63
N ASP A 10 2.76 -23.39 -0.13
CA ASP A 10 3.42 -24.63 0.28
C ASP A 10 4.36 -24.43 1.47
N LYS A 11 5.08 -23.31 1.51
CA LYS A 11 5.93 -22.99 2.67
C LYS A 11 5.08 -22.65 3.91
N CYS A 12 3.96 -21.97 3.72
CA CYS A 12 3.03 -21.68 4.81
C CYS A 12 2.41 -22.93 5.43
N LYS A 13 2.23 -24.01 4.66
CA LYS A 13 1.75 -25.30 5.19
C LYS A 13 2.68 -25.94 6.21
N LEU A 14 3.96 -25.53 6.26
CA LEU A 14 4.91 -26.00 7.28
C LEU A 14 4.59 -25.47 8.69
N HIS A 15 3.79 -24.41 8.80
CA HIS A 15 3.29 -23.94 10.09
C HIS A 15 2.14 -24.83 10.57
N ASN A 16 2.28 -25.36 11.79
CA ASN A 16 1.21 -26.12 12.42
C ASN A 16 0.15 -25.20 13.05
N ALA A 17 -0.46 -24.35 12.21
CA ALA A 17 -1.48 -23.38 12.61
C ALA A 17 -2.78 -23.64 11.83
N LYS A 18 -3.90 -23.37 12.46
CA LYS A 18 -5.23 -23.51 11.83
C LYS A 18 -5.39 -22.55 10.65
N TYR A 19 -4.86 -21.33 10.77
CA TYR A 19 -4.86 -20.30 9.75
C TYR A 19 -3.48 -19.66 9.68
N VAL A 20 -3.04 -19.27 8.49
CA VAL A 20 -1.78 -18.57 8.25
C VAL A 20 -2.04 -17.34 7.40
N ILE A 21 -1.62 -16.17 7.89
CA ILE A 21 -1.71 -14.90 7.17
C ILE A 21 -0.29 -14.44 6.84
N MET A 22 0.03 -14.35 5.55
CA MET A 22 1.26 -13.73 5.09
C MET A 22 1.14 -12.21 5.18
N SER A 23 1.98 -11.55 5.97
CA SER A 23 2.06 -10.07 6.03
C SER A 23 2.99 -9.52 4.93
N ALA A 24 2.91 -10.08 3.74
CA ALA A 24 3.73 -9.72 2.58
C ALA A 24 3.05 -10.20 1.29
N PRO A 25 3.36 -9.61 0.11
CA PRO A 25 2.87 -10.10 -1.17
C PRO A 25 3.31 -11.54 -1.41
N PRO A 26 2.40 -12.43 -1.84
CA PRO A 26 2.76 -13.81 -2.13
C PRO A 26 3.61 -13.89 -3.40
N LYS A 27 4.43 -14.95 -3.50
CA LYS A 27 5.20 -15.28 -4.71
C LYS A 27 4.51 -16.34 -5.59
N ASP A 28 3.33 -16.74 -5.20
CA ASP A 28 2.47 -17.69 -5.92
C ASP A 28 1.04 -17.12 -6.01
N ASN A 29 0.08 -17.97 -6.38
CA ASN A 29 -1.34 -17.63 -6.51
C ASN A 29 -2.09 -17.71 -5.16
N THR A 30 -1.45 -17.40 -4.04
CA THR A 30 -2.15 -17.31 -2.75
C THR A 30 -3.12 -16.14 -2.76
N ASP A 31 -4.35 -16.42 -2.34
CA ASP A 31 -5.42 -15.42 -2.29
C ASP A 31 -5.04 -14.24 -1.40
N THR A 32 -5.28 -13.05 -1.90
CA THR A 32 -4.91 -11.80 -1.23
C THR A 32 -6.17 -11.03 -0.84
N PHE A 33 -6.28 -10.71 0.45
CA PHE A 33 -7.40 -9.95 0.98
C PHE A 33 -6.90 -8.70 1.70
N ILE A 34 -7.49 -7.57 1.34
CA ILE A 34 -7.23 -6.28 1.97
C ILE A 34 -8.51 -5.81 2.64
N PHE A 35 -8.44 -5.57 3.94
CA PHE A 35 -9.57 -5.05 4.69
C PHE A 35 -9.95 -3.64 4.19
N GLY A 36 -11.23 -3.46 3.88
CA GLY A 36 -11.73 -2.24 3.25
C GLY A 36 -11.65 -2.20 1.72
N ALA A 37 -11.12 -3.28 1.07
CA ALA A 37 -11.06 -3.36 -0.39
C ALA A 37 -11.79 -4.59 -0.95
N ASN A 38 -11.36 -5.79 -0.60
CA ASN A 38 -11.93 -7.04 -1.10
C ASN A 38 -12.12 -8.12 -0.02
N HIS A 39 -12.07 -7.76 1.24
CA HIS A 39 -12.16 -8.71 2.37
C HIS A 39 -13.50 -9.46 2.43
N GLU A 40 -14.56 -8.91 1.84
CA GLU A 40 -15.88 -9.53 1.73
C GLU A 40 -15.84 -10.81 0.86
N LYS A 41 -14.83 -10.95 0.00
CA LYS A 41 -14.62 -12.15 -0.84
C LYS A 41 -13.99 -13.31 -0.09
N TYR A 42 -13.56 -13.12 1.18
CA TYR A 42 -12.99 -14.18 2.00
C TYR A 42 -14.02 -15.25 2.31
N ASN A 43 -13.70 -16.50 1.99
CA ASN A 43 -14.61 -17.64 2.13
C ASN A 43 -14.00 -18.77 3.00
N GLY A 44 -13.15 -18.42 3.95
CA GLY A 44 -12.60 -19.38 4.90
C GLY A 44 -11.29 -20.04 4.47
N GLU A 45 -10.55 -19.44 3.55
CA GLU A 45 -9.22 -19.91 3.11
C GLU A 45 -8.26 -19.95 4.31
N LYS A 46 -7.57 -21.10 4.45
CA LYS A 46 -6.67 -21.32 5.59
C LYS A 46 -5.35 -20.57 5.48
N ILE A 47 -4.93 -20.27 4.25
CA ILE A 47 -3.68 -19.56 3.98
C ILE A 47 -3.99 -18.41 3.03
N ILE A 48 -3.77 -17.20 3.50
CA ILE A 48 -4.04 -15.95 2.78
C ILE A 48 -2.86 -15.00 2.87
N SER A 49 -2.88 -14.00 2.01
CA SER A 49 -1.96 -12.86 2.07
C SER A 49 -2.70 -11.58 2.40
N GLY A 50 -2.13 -10.75 3.28
CA GLY A 50 -2.51 -9.36 3.52
C GLY A 50 -1.76 -8.38 2.62
N SER A 51 -0.97 -8.88 1.62
CA SER A 51 -0.17 -8.06 0.71
C SER A 51 0.85 -7.14 1.40
N SER A 52 1.17 -5.99 0.78
CA SER A 52 2.16 -5.04 1.27
C SER A 52 1.51 -3.85 2.00
N CYS A 53 2.32 -3.10 2.75
CA CYS A 53 1.90 -1.86 3.39
C CYS A 53 1.36 -0.85 2.36
N THR A 54 2.04 -0.65 1.23
CA THR A 54 1.59 0.23 0.14
C THR A 54 0.25 -0.22 -0.41
N THR A 55 0.04 -1.53 -0.61
CA THR A 55 -1.24 -2.07 -1.08
C THR A 55 -2.35 -1.85 -0.06
N ASN A 56 -2.08 -2.01 1.24
CA ASN A 56 -3.06 -1.77 2.30
C ASN A 56 -3.44 -0.29 2.43
N CYS A 57 -2.53 0.62 2.13
CA CYS A 57 -2.84 2.05 2.06
C CYS A 57 -3.67 2.38 0.81
N MET A 58 -3.27 1.87 -0.35
CA MET A 58 -3.83 2.28 -1.64
C MET A 58 -5.15 1.59 -2.00
N ALA A 59 -5.29 0.28 -1.73
CA ALA A 59 -6.45 -0.48 -2.18
C ALA A 59 -7.80 0.02 -1.64
N PRO A 60 -7.92 0.40 -0.35
CA PRO A 60 -9.15 1.00 0.13
C PRO A 60 -9.47 2.33 -0.54
N MET A 61 -8.47 3.20 -0.78
CA MET A 61 -8.66 4.47 -1.49
C MET A 61 -9.10 4.24 -2.93
N VAL A 62 -8.48 3.30 -3.64
CA VAL A 62 -8.90 2.89 -4.99
C VAL A 62 -10.36 2.41 -4.97
N LYS A 63 -10.75 1.60 -3.97
CA LYS A 63 -12.15 1.16 -3.85
C LYS A 63 -13.09 2.33 -3.63
N LEU A 64 -12.78 3.24 -2.72
CA LEU A 64 -13.60 4.43 -2.46
C LEU A 64 -13.78 5.26 -3.74
N LEU A 65 -12.69 5.52 -4.46
CA LEU A 65 -12.74 6.31 -5.68
C LEU A 65 -13.51 5.61 -6.81
N LYS A 66 -13.25 4.33 -7.07
CA LYS A 66 -13.94 3.59 -8.14
C LYS A 66 -15.43 3.35 -7.87
N ASP A 67 -15.84 3.31 -6.61
CA ASP A 67 -17.25 3.12 -6.24
C ASP A 67 -18.06 4.42 -6.41
N ASN A 68 -17.39 5.58 -6.50
CA ASN A 68 -18.02 6.89 -6.61
C ASN A 68 -17.71 7.61 -7.95
N PHE A 69 -16.60 7.27 -8.58
CA PHE A 69 -16.12 7.91 -9.81
C PHE A 69 -15.59 6.86 -10.79
N LYS A 70 -15.45 7.24 -12.06
CA LYS A 70 -14.76 6.41 -13.03
C LYS A 70 -13.28 6.75 -13.07
N ILE A 71 -12.42 5.80 -12.71
CA ILE A 71 -10.96 5.95 -12.80
C ILE A 71 -10.54 5.75 -14.26
N LYS A 72 -9.93 6.77 -14.88
CA LYS A 72 -9.32 6.70 -16.20
C LYS A 72 -7.92 6.14 -16.14
N ASN A 73 -7.06 6.79 -15.39
CA ASN A 73 -5.69 6.41 -15.15
C ASN A 73 -5.29 6.77 -13.73
N CYS A 74 -4.29 6.08 -13.20
CA CYS A 74 -3.65 6.48 -11.97
C CYS A 74 -2.17 6.13 -12.00
N ASN A 75 -1.38 6.98 -11.37
CA ASN A 75 0.01 6.70 -11.11
C ASN A 75 0.36 7.06 -9.66
N PHE A 76 1.40 6.44 -9.14
CA PHE A 76 1.81 6.71 -7.77
C PHE A 76 3.32 6.59 -7.57
N ILE A 77 3.80 7.33 -6.57
CA ILE A 77 5.13 7.18 -6.02
C ILE A 77 5.00 6.89 -4.53
N THR A 78 5.56 5.76 -4.08
CA THR A 78 5.67 5.53 -2.64
C THR A 78 7.03 6.01 -2.13
N ILE A 79 7.02 7.10 -1.35
CA ILE A 79 8.16 7.59 -0.58
C ILE A 79 8.21 6.71 0.68
N HIS A 80 9.05 5.70 0.63
CA HIS A 80 8.95 4.55 1.52
C HIS A 80 10.08 4.55 2.55
N SER A 81 9.71 4.30 3.80
CA SER A 81 10.65 4.09 4.88
C SER A 81 11.63 2.94 4.58
N ALA A 82 12.81 3.00 5.19
CA ALA A 82 13.81 1.94 5.09
C ALA A 82 13.26 0.61 5.65
N THR A 83 13.63 -0.48 5.00
CA THR A 83 13.30 -1.85 5.45
C THR A 83 14.56 -2.71 5.47
N ALA A 84 14.46 -3.95 5.90
CA ALA A 84 15.57 -4.90 5.96
C ALA A 84 16.27 -5.15 4.60
N SER A 85 15.68 -4.71 3.49
CA SER A 85 16.30 -4.80 2.16
C SER A 85 17.27 -3.65 1.85
N GLN A 86 17.30 -2.59 2.65
CA GLN A 86 18.23 -1.49 2.54
C GLN A 86 19.34 -1.63 3.58
N TYR A 87 20.58 -1.41 3.16
CA TYR A 87 21.73 -1.42 4.06
C TYR A 87 21.91 -0.06 4.76
N THR A 88 22.37 -0.07 6.00
CA THR A 88 22.71 1.15 6.75
C THR A 88 24.03 1.75 6.33
N ILE A 89 24.95 0.93 5.81
CA ILE A 89 26.25 1.33 5.24
C ILE A 89 26.38 0.78 3.82
N ASP A 90 27.25 1.38 3.00
CA ASP A 90 27.55 0.88 1.68
C ASP A 90 28.13 -0.54 1.75
N VAL A 91 27.64 -1.44 0.88
CA VAL A 91 28.13 -2.82 0.80
C VAL A 91 28.68 -3.13 -0.57
N PHE A 92 29.77 -3.88 -0.62
CA PHE A 92 30.39 -4.32 -1.86
C PHE A 92 29.77 -5.64 -2.32
N LYS A 93 28.80 -5.55 -3.24
CA LYS A 93 28.13 -6.70 -3.88
C LYS A 93 27.95 -6.40 -5.38
N LYS A 94 27.37 -7.37 -6.12
CA LYS A 94 26.96 -7.12 -7.52
C LYS A 94 26.20 -5.78 -7.60
N ALA A 95 26.57 -4.94 -8.54
CA ALA A 95 26.07 -3.56 -8.66
C ALA A 95 24.54 -3.48 -8.56
N SER A 96 24.07 -2.74 -7.57
CA SER A 96 22.67 -2.46 -7.32
C SER A 96 22.55 -1.15 -6.53
N ARG A 97 21.49 -0.37 -6.79
CA ARG A 97 21.20 0.83 -6.00
C ARG A 97 21.02 0.52 -4.51
N THR A 98 20.47 -0.66 -4.19
CA THR A 98 20.25 -1.10 -2.80
C THR A 98 21.54 -1.43 -2.04
N ASN A 99 22.71 -1.45 -2.70
CA ASN A 99 24.01 -1.60 -2.06
C ASN A 99 24.48 -0.32 -1.36
N ARG A 100 23.89 0.82 -1.71
CA ARG A 100 24.21 2.11 -1.10
C ARG A 100 23.42 2.27 0.20
N SER A 101 24.07 2.92 1.16
CA SER A 101 23.49 3.24 2.45
C SER A 101 22.17 4.00 2.30
N VAL A 102 21.10 3.55 2.97
CA VAL A 102 19.84 4.29 3.02
C VAL A 102 19.93 5.53 3.90
N MET A 103 20.91 5.61 4.78
CA MET A 103 21.03 6.71 5.76
C MET A 103 21.25 8.08 5.13
N ASN A 104 21.88 8.11 3.93
CA ASN A 104 22.26 9.36 3.25
C ASN A 104 21.80 9.40 1.79
N ASN A 105 20.88 8.52 1.38
CA ASN A 105 20.48 8.41 0.00
C ASN A 105 18.97 8.37 -0.18
N ILE A 106 18.50 8.96 -1.27
CA ILE A 106 17.21 8.74 -1.88
C ILE A 106 17.42 7.62 -2.91
N ILE A 107 16.83 6.44 -2.67
CA ILE A 107 17.09 5.23 -3.46
C ILE A 107 15.87 4.87 -4.31
N PRO A 108 15.88 5.11 -5.64
CA PRO A 108 14.83 4.60 -6.53
C PRO A 108 14.76 3.08 -6.48
N HIS A 109 13.55 2.56 -6.38
CA HIS A 109 13.26 1.14 -6.22
C HIS A 109 12.01 0.74 -7.00
N SER A 110 11.91 -0.52 -7.39
CA SER A 110 10.68 -1.06 -7.98
C SER A 110 9.64 -1.33 -6.89
N THR A 111 8.36 -1.36 -7.27
CA THR A 111 7.26 -1.77 -6.41
C THR A 111 6.36 -2.78 -7.12
N GLY A 112 5.87 -3.76 -6.38
CA GLY A 112 4.85 -4.70 -6.86
C GLY A 112 3.42 -4.25 -6.58
N ALA A 113 3.22 -3.06 -6.02
CA ALA A 113 1.90 -2.61 -5.58
C ALA A 113 0.91 -2.45 -6.75
N SER A 114 1.35 -1.97 -7.93
CA SER A 114 0.48 -1.90 -9.12
C SER A 114 -0.10 -3.27 -9.47
N LYS A 115 0.75 -4.30 -9.52
CA LYS A 115 0.31 -5.69 -9.78
C LYS A 115 -0.65 -6.19 -8.69
N SER A 116 -0.38 -5.87 -7.44
CA SER A 116 -1.27 -6.26 -6.33
C SER A 116 -2.64 -5.58 -6.43
N ILE A 117 -2.69 -4.31 -6.84
CA ILE A 117 -3.95 -3.60 -7.06
C ILE A 117 -4.72 -4.20 -8.24
N VAL A 118 -4.07 -4.52 -9.35
CA VAL A 118 -4.71 -5.18 -10.49
C VAL A 118 -5.25 -6.57 -10.12
N ASN A 119 -4.57 -7.32 -9.26
CA ASN A 119 -5.10 -8.60 -8.76
C ASN A 119 -6.39 -8.43 -7.94
N ILE A 120 -6.57 -7.30 -7.27
CA ILE A 120 -7.77 -6.97 -6.47
C ILE A 120 -8.85 -6.36 -7.35
N PHE A 121 -8.47 -5.48 -8.27
CA PHE A 121 -9.32 -4.73 -9.19
C PHE A 121 -8.84 -4.91 -10.64
N PRO A 122 -9.21 -6.02 -11.30
CA PRO A 122 -8.72 -6.35 -12.66
C PRO A 122 -9.05 -5.31 -13.71
N GLU A 123 -10.11 -4.53 -13.51
CA GLU A 123 -10.53 -3.44 -14.40
C GLU A 123 -9.52 -2.28 -14.50
N LEU A 124 -8.53 -2.25 -13.61
CA LEU A 124 -7.43 -1.27 -13.61
C LEU A 124 -6.19 -1.77 -14.35
N GLU A 125 -6.25 -2.93 -15.00
CA GLU A 125 -5.13 -3.41 -15.83
C GLU A 125 -4.82 -2.39 -16.94
N GLY A 126 -3.54 -2.04 -17.06
CA GLY A 126 -3.09 -1.02 -18.01
C GLY A 126 -3.41 0.43 -17.63
N LYS A 127 -4.04 0.66 -16.46
CA LYS A 127 -4.42 2.00 -16.00
C LYS A 127 -3.68 2.45 -14.74
N ILE A 128 -2.96 1.54 -14.06
CA ILE A 128 -2.25 1.87 -12.83
C ILE A 128 -0.76 1.56 -12.94
N TYR A 129 0.06 2.58 -12.66
CA TYR A 129 1.51 2.50 -12.70
C TYR A 129 2.11 3.11 -11.45
N GLY A 130 3.25 2.60 -11.02
CA GLY A 130 3.88 3.19 -9.85
C GLY A 130 5.33 2.79 -9.68
N THR A 131 6.02 3.62 -8.92
CA THR A 131 7.39 3.42 -8.52
C THR A 131 7.56 3.58 -7.01
N SER A 132 8.73 3.28 -6.51
CA SER A 132 9.08 3.43 -5.10
C SER A 132 10.38 4.20 -4.97
N VAL A 133 10.47 4.99 -3.92
CA VAL A 133 11.69 5.66 -3.50
C VAL A 133 11.93 5.34 -2.03
N ARG A 134 13.08 4.78 -1.68
CA ARG A 134 13.47 4.56 -0.29
C ARG A 134 14.17 5.78 0.25
N VAL A 135 13.78 6.20 1.46
CA VAL A 135 14.29 7.39 2.14
C VAL A 135 14.76 7.02 3.55
N PRO A 136 15.65 7.84 4.18
CA PRO A 136 16.18 7.57 5.52
C PRO A 136 15.18 7.87 6.64
N THR A 137 14.00 7.27 6.56
CA THR A 137 12.99 7.29 7.62
C THR A 137 12.78 5.88 8.15
N MET A 138 12.55 5.76 9.44
CA MET A 138 12.45 4.45 10.11
C MET A 138 11.06 3.86 10.01
N ASN A 139 10.03 4.69 9.89
CA ASN A 139 8.64 4.26 9.90
C ASN A 139 7.75 5.27 9.18
N CYS A 140 6.53 4.85 8.83
CA CYS A 140 5.53 5.57 8.05
C CYS A 140 6.02 5.99 6.65
N SER A 141 5.33 5.50 5.65
CA SER A 141 5.58 5.86 4.25
C SER A 141 4.52 6.85 3.78
N LEU A 142 4.87 7.68 2.80
CA LEU A 142 3.94 8.55 2.11
C LEU A 142 3.65 7.97 0.72
N LEU A 143 2.40 7.99 0.32
CA LEU A 143 1.95 7.65 -1.01
C LEU A 143 1.50 8.91 -1.73
N ASP A 144 2.26 9.35 -2.72
CA ASP A 144 1.81 10.31 -3.71
C ASP A 144 1.00 9.55 -4.77
N PHE A 145 -0.31 9.82 -4.82
CA PHE A 145 -1.25 9.05 -5.63
C PHE A 145 -2.05 9.99 -6.53
N ASN A 146 -1.65 10.05 -7.79
CA ASN A 146 -2.28 10.86 -8.81
C ASN A 146 -3.33 10.05 -9.56
N VAL A 147 -4.57 10.52 -9.60
CA VAL A 147 -5.71 9.82 -10.20
C VAL A 147 -6.45 10.74 -11.14
N ASP A 148 -6.62 10.32 -12.39
CA ASP A 148 -7.50 10.96 -13.35
C ASP A 148 -8.90 10.37 -13.22
N LEU A 149 -9.83 11.16 -12.70
CA LEU A 149 -11.22 10.78 -12.43
C LEU A 149 -12.18 11.40 -13.45
N GLU A 150 -13.26 10.69 -13.73
CA GLU A 150 -14.39 11.19 -14.49
C GLU A 150 -15.66 10.98 -13.64
N GLY A 151 -16.45 12.03 -13.50
CA GLY A 151 -17.68 12.05 -12.69
C GLY A 151 -18.10 13.47 -12.36
N GLU A 152 -19.12 13.59 -11.54
CA GLU A 152 -19.61 14.87 -11.04
C GLU A 152 -19.00 15.18 -9.68
N ASP A 153 -18.83 16.47 -9.38
CA ASP A 153 -18.40 16.99 -8.07
C ASP A 153 -17.08 16.34 -7.57
N ILE A 154 -16.07 16.26 -8.44
CA ILE A 154 -14.74 15.77 -8.09
C ILE A 154 -13.99 16.88 -7.36
N SER A 155 -13.70 16.68 -6.06
CA SER A 155 -12.96 17.63 -5.24
C SER A 155 -12.38 16.93 -4.01
N LEU A 156 -11.37 17.54 -3.39
CA LEU A 156 -10.82 17.05 -2.12
C LEU A 156 -11.87 17.09 -1.00
N ASP A 157 -12.78 18.05 -1.02
CA ASP A 157 -13.91 18.14 -0.06
C ASP A 157 -14.84 16.93 -0.22
N LYS A 158 -15.14 16.55 -1.46
CA LYS A 158 -15.97 15.38 -1.75
C LYS A 158 -15.32 14.08 -1.32
N ILE A 159 -14.02 13.94 -1.53
CA ILE A 159 -13.27 12.75 -1.07
C ILE A 159 -13.30 12.67 0.47
N GLU A 160 -13.09 13.78 1.17
CA GLU A 160 -13.20 13.84 2.63
C GLU A 160 -14.62 13.47 3.10
N GLU A 161 -15.67 13.99 2.46
CA GLU A 161 -17.06 13.65 2.75
C GLU A 161 -17.30 12.14 2.60
N LEU A 162 -16.85 11.54 1.51
CA LEU A 162 -16.98 10.10 1.25
C LEU A 162 -16.28 9.26 2.32
N ILE A 163 -15.10 9.67 2.76
CA ILE A 163 -14.37 9.01 3.85
C ILE A 163 -15.16 9.14 5.16
N ASN A 164 -15.64 10.34 5.49
CA ASN A 164 -16.33 10.60 6.75
C ASN A 164 -17.66 9.86 6.84
N ASN A 165 -18.34 9.64 5.72
CA ASN A 165 -19.60 8.89 5.64
C ASN A 165 -19.39 7.37 5.55
N SER A 166 -18.16 6.89 5.41
CA SER A 166 -17.86 5.46 5.34
C SER A 166 -17.96 4.79 6.70
N GLU A 167 -18.58 3.60 6.77
CA GLU A 167 -18.57 2.74 7.97
C GLU A 167 -17.17 2.28 8.37
N LEU A 168 -16.19 2.43 7.47
CA LEU A 168 -14.78 2.09 7.67
C LEU A 168 -13.95 3.29 8.15
N ASN A 169 -14.56 4.48 8.33
CA ASN A 169 -13.88 5.62 8.92
C ASN A 169 -13.40 5.30 10.34
N GLY A 170 -12.18 5.68 10.67
CA GLY A 170 -11.51 5.33 11.92
C GLY A 170 -11.01 3.89 12.04
N LYS A 171 -11.41 2.99 11.11
CA LYS A 171 -10.94 1.60 11.04
C LYS A 171 -9.95 1.38 9.90
N VAL A 172 -10.29 1.85 8.72
CA VAL A 172 -9.50 1.75 7.49
C VAL A 172 -9.06 3.12 7.03
N TYR A 173 -9.97 4.08 7.03
CA TYR A 173 -9.72 5.45 6.61
C TYR A 173 -9.50 6.38 7.79
N GLY A 174 -8.62 7.33 7.60
CA GLY A 174 -8.51 8.55 8.41
C GLY A 174 -8.36 9.76 7.51
N VAL A 175 -8.63 10.94 8.02
CA VAL A 175 -8.40 12.22 7.35
C VAL A 175 -7.47 13.07 8.19
N ASN A 176 -6.48 13.68 7.54
CA ASN A 176 -5.62 14.68 8.16
C ASN A 176 -5.90 16.06 7.56
N ASN A 177 -6.29 16.99 8.42
CA ASN A 177 -6.50 18.41 8.10
C ASN A 177 -5.49 19.32 8.82
N LYS A 178 -4.41 18.76 9.38
CA LYS A 178 -3.38 19.47 10.14
C LYS A 178 -2.04 19.42 9.41
N ASN A 179 -1.10 20.27 9.81
CA ASN A 179 0.27 20.25 9.30
C ASN A 179 1.08 19.18 10.05
N LEU A 180 0.82 17.91 9.72
CA LEU A 180 1.49 16.75 10.32
C LEU A 180 2.54 16.18 9.35
N VAL A 181 3.48 15.41 9.91
CA VAL A 181 4.52 14.69 9.16
C VAL A 181 4.51 13.21 9.52
N SER A 182 5.27 12.40 8.79
CA SER A 182 5.23 10.95 8.91
C SER A 182 5.39 10.41 10.35
N SER A 183 6.19 11.07 11.19
CA SER A 183 6.38 10.66 12.58
C SER A 183 5.14 10.82 13.45
N ASP A 184 4.25 11.75 13.12
CA ASP A 184 3.00 11.98 13.86
C ASP A 184 1.99 10.85 13.66
N PHE A 185 2.15 10.07 12.60
CA PHE A 185 1.28 8.93 12.27
C PHE A 185 1.78 7.60 12.82
N MET A 186 2.92 7.59 13.50
CA MET A 186 3.42 6.35 14.11
C MET A 186 2.41 5.81 15.12
N SER A 187 2.22 4.48 15.10
CA SER A 187 1.26 3.78 15.94
C SER A 187 -0.22 4.06 15.65
N THR A 188 -0.57 4.76 14.58
CA THR A 188 -1.96 4.83 14.13
C THR A 188 -2.44 3.45 13.67
N ARG A 189 -3.74 3.19 13.86
CA ARG A 189 -4.34 1.89 13.50
C ARG A 189 -4.98 1.88 12.12
N THR A 190 -5.22 3.05 11.54
CA THR A 190 -5.79 3.19 10.20
C THR A 190 -4.70 3.04 9.14
N PRO A 191 -4.81 2.09 8.21
CA PRO A 191 -3.80 1.85 7.18
C PRO A 191 -3.77 2.92 6.09
N THR A 192 -4.87 3.67 5.91
CA THR A 192 -5.04 4.69 4.89
C THR A 192 -5.40 6.02 5.54
N ILE A 193 -4.52 7.01 5.46
CA ILE A 193 -4.81 8.37 5.93
C ILE A 193 -4.76 9.30 4.73
N PHE A 194 -5.91 9.90 4.40
CA PHE A 194 -6.01 10.94 3.40
C PHE A 194 -5.49 12.25 3.98
N ASP A 195 -4.33 12.69 3.51
CA ASP A 195 -3.75 13.97 3.91
C ASP A 195 -4.30 15.07 3.00
N LYS A 196 -5.49 15.56 3.31
CA LYS A 196 -6.16 16.60 2.56
C LYS A 196 -5.32 17.89 2.51
N LYS A 197 -4.61 18.20 3.60
CA LYS A 197 -3.79 19.41 3.70
C LYS A 197 -2.61 19.43 2.74
N ALA A 198 -2.08 18.26 2.39
CA ALA A 198 -0.97 18.12 1.45
C ALA A 198 -1.44 17.72 0.03
N SER A 199 -2.74 17.46 -0.16
CA SER A 199 -3.30 17.08 -1.46
C SER A 199 -3.66 18.30 -2.31
N LEU A 200 -3.70 18.10 -3.63
CA LEU A 200 -4.05 19.11 -4.63
C LEU A 200 -5.16 18.56 -5.54
N ASP A 201 -6.08 19.44 -5.96
CA ASP A 201 -7.08 19.19 -7.02
C ASP A 201 -6.45 19.33 -8.39
#